data_064a6556ace4b1122fdc2f2e8fe2f4e8
#
_entry.id   064a6556ace4b1122fdc2f2e8fe2f4e8
#
_cell.length_a   1.000
_cell.length_b   1.000
_cell.length_c   1.000
_cell.angle_alpha   90.00
_cell.angle_beta   90.00
_cell.angle_gamma   90.00
#
_symmetry.space_group_name_H-M   'P 1'
#
loop_
_entity.id
_entity.type
_entity.pdbx_description
1 polymer ?
#
loop_
_entity_poly.entity_id
_entity_poly.type
_entity_poly.pdbx_seq_one_letter_code
_entity_poly.pdbx_strand_id
1 'polypeptide(L)'
;MDVTEYLGTYRMTARELAMKMIQDVLSETKITATAGIAPNLYLCKVAMDIVAKHVAADQDGVRIAELDEMSYRQMLWDHRPLTDFWRVGKGYARKLEENGIYTMGDIARCSLGRSGDFYNEDLLFRLFGINAELLIDHAWGYEPCTIADIKAYKPQDKSIGSGQVLHCPCDF
;
A
#
# COMPACT_ATOMS: atom_id res chain seq x y z
N MET A 1 -11.48 3.88 0.25
CA MET A 1 -12.51 4.84 -0.21
C MET A 1 -12.09 6.25 0.16
N ASP A 2 -12.48 7.23 -0.65
CA ASP A 2 -12.34 8.62 -0.28
C ASP A 2 -13.56 9.03 0.54
N VAL A 3 -13.32 9.56 1.73
CA VAL A 3 -14.37 9.94 2.68
C VAL A 3 -14.36 11.45 3.02
N THR A 4 -13.54 12.22 2.32
CA THR A 4 -13.27 13.64 2.62
C THR A 4 -14.55 14.48 2.71
N GLU A 5 -15.42 14.39 1.71
CA GLU A 5 -16.69 15.12 1.70
C GLU A 5 -17.65 14.65 2.82
N TYR A 6 -17.66 13.34 3.08
CA TYR A 6 -18.50 12.76 4.14
C TYR A 6 -18.08 13.28 5.52
N LEU A 7 -16.76 13.30 5.80
CA LEU A 7 -16.24 13.80 7.06
C LEU A 7 -16.60 15.27 7.29
N GLY A 8 -16.51 16.10 6.24
CA GLY A 8 -16.92 17.50 6.29
C GLY A 8 -18.41 17.68 6.57
N THR A 9 -19.25 16.88 5.93
CA THR A 9 -20.72 16.93 6.07
C THR A 9 -21.17 16.54 7.48
N TYR A 10 -20.60 15.48 8.02
CA TYR A 10 -21.00 14.93 9.32
C TYR A 10 -20.15 15.42 10.51
N ARG A 11 -19.16 16.28 10.24
CA ARG A 11 -18.22 16.83 11.24
C ARG A 11 -17.57 15.74 12.09
N MET A 12 -17.15 14.66 11.44
CA MET A 12 -16.45 13.52 12.03
C MET A 12 -14.99 13.51 11.63
N THR A 13 -14.15 12.92 12.45
CA THR A 13 -12.78 12.54 12.08
C THR A 13 -12.80 11.23 11.29
N ALA A 14 -11.75 10.98 10.50
CA ALA A 14 -11.58 9.71 9.77
C ALA A 14 -11.54 8.52 10.72
N ARG A 15 -10.94 8.70 11.90
CA ARG A 15 -10.84 7.66 12.94
C ARG A 15 -12.21 7.32 13.54
N GLU A 16 -13.02 8.32 13.85
CA GLU A 16 -14.39 8.11 14.35
C GLU A 16 -15.25 7.36 13.34
N LEU A 17 -15.16 7.73 12.05
CA LEU A 17 -15.86 7.03 10.99
C LEU A 17 -15.39 5.58 10.86
N ALA A 18 -14.08 5.33 10.80
CA ALA A 18 -13.52 3.99 10.70
C ALA A 18 -13.93 3.12 11.90
N MET A 19 -13.87 3.67 13.12
CA MET A 19 -14.31 3.00 14.35
C MET A 19 -15.76 2.57 14.25
N LYS A 20 -16.64 3.51 13.89
CA LYS A 20 -18.08 3.23 13.73
C LYS A 20 -18.32 2.12 12.71
N MET A 21 -17.69 2.20 11.54
CA MET A 21 -17.86 1.19 10.49
C MET A 21 -17.42 -0.20 10.95
N ILE A 22 -16.26 -0.31 11.64
CA ILE A 22 -15.76 -1.60 12.15
C ILE A 22 -16.68 -2.15 13.23
N GLN A 23 -17.17 -1.32 14.14
CA GLN A 23 -18.10 -1.73 15.19
C GLN A 23 -19.44 -2.20 14.61
N ASP A 24 -19.97 -1.49 13.61
CA ASP A 24 -21.21 -1.89 12.93
C ASP A 24 -21.05 -3.26 12.26
N VAL A 25 -19.93 -3.47 11.52
CA VAL A 25 -19.61 -4.77 10.91
C VAL A 25 -19.47 -5.86 11.97
N LEU A 26 -18.75 -5.59 13.06
CA LEU A 26 -18.55 -6.55 14.14
C LEU A 26 -19.88 -6.93 14.82
N SER A 27 -20.74 -5.95 15.06
CA SER A 27 -22.06 -6.18 15.69
C SER A 27 -22.95 -7.09 14.86
N GLU A 28 -22.96 -6.89 13.55
CA GLU A 28 -23.82 -7.62 12.61
C GLU A 28 -23.25 -9.00 12.22
N THR A 29 -21.94 -9.06 11.98
CA THR A 29 -21.33 -10.25 11.36
C THR A 29 -20.48 -11.08 12.33
N LYS A 30 -20.11 -10.52 13.48
CA LYS A 30 -19.12 -11.08 14.42
C LYS A 30 -17.72 -11.23 13.82
N ILE A 31 -17.45 -10.54 12.71
CA ILE A 31 -16.14 -10.53 12.04
C ILE A 31 -15.42 -9.22 12.38
N THR A 32 -14.20 -9.33 12.87
CA THR A 32 -13.33 -8.18 13.12
C THR A 32 -12.73 -7.65 11.82
N ALA A 33 -12.49 -6.36 11.77
CA ALA A 33 -11.82 -5.72 10.64
C ALA A 33 -10.68 -4.80 11.11
N THR A 34 -9.79 -4.46 10.17
CA THR A 34 -8.74 -3.46 10.37
C THR A 34 -8.94 -2.31 9.40
N ALA A 35 -8.52 -1.11 9.77
CA ALA A 35 -8.54 0.03 8.88
C ALA A 35 -7.17 0.73 8.82
N GLY A 36 -6.85 1.24 7.64
CA GLY A 36 -5.76 2.19 7.42
C GLY A 36 -6.35 3.54 7.02
N ILE A 37 -5.82 4.61 7.59
CA ILE A 37 -6.21 5.99 7.33
C ILE A 37 -4.97 6.73 6.84
N ALA A 38 -5.07 7.40 5.70
CA ALA A 38 -3.95 8.14 5.13
C ALA A 38 -4.45 9.12 4.04
N PRO A 39 -3.61 10.08 3.62
CA PRO A 39 -3.99 11.06 2.60
C PRO A 39 -4.07 10.47 1.18
N ASN A 40 -3.50 9.31 0.91
CA ASN A 40 -3.55 8.66 -0.40
C ASN A 40 -3.78 7.15 -0.29
N LEU A 41 -4.08 6.51 -1.43
CA LEU A 41 -4.43 5.10 -1.49
C LEU A 41 -3.26 4.18 -1.08
N TYR A 42 -2.04 4.50 -1.50
CA TYR A 42 -0.85 3.71 -1.16
C TYR A 42 -0.61 3.69 0.35
N LEU A 43 -0.52 4.86 0.97
CA LEU A 43 -0.31 4.95 2.42
C LEU A 43 -1.45 4.35 3.23
N CYS A 44 -2.70 4.49 2.75
CA CYS A 44 -3.86 3.86 3.36
C CYS A 44 -3.73 2.33 3.37
N LYS A 45 -3.30 1.75 2.24
CA LYS A 45 -3.07 0.31 2.10
C LYS A 45 -1.91 -0.17 2.98
N VAL A 46 -0.80 0.56 3.01
CA VAL A 46 0.37 0.25 3.85
C VAL A 46 0.04 0.37 5.34
N ALA A 47 -0.68 1.42 5.75
CA ALA A 47 -1.15 1.56 7.12
C ALA A 47 -1.99 0.35 7.56
N MET A 48 -2.89 -0.10 6.71
CA MET A 48 -3.75 -1.26 7.00
C MET A 48 -2.95 -2.57 7.05
N ASP A 49 -2.09 -2.83 6.06
CA ASP A 49 -1.45 -4.14 5.90
C ASP A 49 -0.22 -4.34 6.79
N ILE A 50 0.57 -3.28 7.01
CA ILE A 50 1.82 -3.38 7.79
C ILE A 50 1.60 -2.93 9.23
N VAL A 51 0.93 -1.78 9.45
CA VAL A 51 0.84 -1.20 10.79
C VAL A 51 -0.36 -1.74 11.56
N ALA A 52 -1.59 -1.61 11.03
CA ALA A 52 -2.80 -1.97 11.76
C ALA A 52 -2.88 -3.45 12.15
N LYS A 53 -2.33 -4.35 11.34
CA LYS A 53 -2.31 -5.79 11.65
C LYS A 53 -1.41 -6.15 12.85
N HIS A 54 -0.42 -5.31 13.14
CA HIS A 54 0.54 -5.54 14.22
C HIS A 54 0.28 -4.70 15.47
N VAL A 55 -0.69 -3.78 15.40
CA VAL A 55 -1.12 -3.01 16.58
C VAL A 55 -2.09 -3.86 17.42
N ALA A 56 -1.95 -3.76 18.74
CA ALA A 56 -2.92 -4.37 19.63
C ALA A 56 -4.33 -3.80 19.37
N ALA A 57 -5.34 -4.66 19.41
CA ALA A 57 -6.71 -4.21 19.37
C ALA A 57 -7.01 -3.30 20.56
N ASP A 58 -7.82 -2.26 20.34
CA ASP A 58 -8.31 -1.44 21.44
C ASP A 58 -9.35 -2.19 22.29
N GLN A 59 -9.95 -1.49 23.26
CA GLN A 59 -10.95 -2.06 24.18
C GLN A 59 -12.18 -2.63 23.45
N ASP A 60 -12.46 -2.12 22.26
CA ASP A 60 -13.58 -2.53 21.40
C ASP A 60 -13.16 -3.59 20.36
N GLY A 61 -11.95 -4.09 20.41
CA GLY A 61 -11.43 -5.09 19.47
C GLY A 61 -11.01 -4.52 18.11
N VAL A 62 -10.92 -3.21 17.99
CA VAL A 62 -10.65 -2.49 16.73
C VAL A 62 -9.16 -2.22 16.55
N ARG A 63 -8.67 -2.35 15.32
CA ARG A 63 -7.29 -2.05 14.92
C ARG A 63 -7.31 -1.03 13.80
N ILE A 64 -6.85 0.19 14.10
CA ILE A 64 -6.76 1.29 13.15
C ILE A 64 -5.34 1.83 13.19
N ALA A 65 -4.75 2.02 12.02
CA ALA A 65 -3.48 2.72 11.85
C ALA A 65 -3.67 3.96 10.97
N GLU A 66 -2.94 5.00 11.31
CA GLU A 66 -2.93 6.27 10.57
C GLU A 66 -1.50 6.55 10.12
N LEU A 67 -1.33 6.88 8.85
CA LEU A 67 -0.05 7.31 8.28
C LEU A 67 -0.23 8.57 7.45
N ASP A 68 0.74 9.44 7.56
CA ASP A 68 1.06 10.47 6.58
C ASP A 68 2.44 10.16 5.95
N GLU A 69 2.90 10.99 5.03
CA GLU A 69 4.17 10.78 4.35
C GLU A 69 5.36 10.80 5.33
N MET A 70 5.33 11.65 6.36
CA MET A 70 6.42 11.76 7.31
C MET A 70 6.46 10.59 8.28
N SER A 71 5.33 10.20 8.85
CA SER A 71 5.24 9.04 9.73
C SER A 71 5.54 7.73 8.99
N TYR A 72 5.12 7.61 7.73
CA TYR A 72 5.51 6.51 6.85
C TYR A 72 7.04 6.39 6.74
N ARG A 73 7.73 7.49 6.40
CA ARG A 73 9.19 7.51 6.27
C ARG A 73 9.89 7.19 7.59
N GLN A 74 9.41 7.75 8.70
CA GLN A 74 9.99 7.51 10.02
C GLN A 74 9.80 6.08 10.51
N MET A 75 8.66 5.46 10.24
CA MET A 75 8.31 4.15 10.79
C MET A 75 8.68 2.99 9.87
N LEU A 76 8.59 3.18 8.54
CA LEU A 76 8.59 2.06 7.60
C LEU A 76 9.70 2.10 6.54
N TRP A 77 10.51 3.16 6.48
CA TRP A 77 11.61 3.21 5.52
C TRP A 77 12.63 2.08 5.71
N ASP A 78 12.81 1.59 6.94
CA ASP A 78 13.72 0.49 7.25
C ASP A 78 12.99 -0.86 7.42
N HIS A 79 11.68 -0.90 7.17
CA HIS A 79 10.89 -2.13 7.28
C HIS A 79 11.30 -3.18 6.24
N ARG A 80 11.31 -4.44 6.65
CA ARG A 80 11.57 -5.62 5.84
C ARG A 80 10.56 -6.72 6.16
N PRO A 81 10.24 -7.57 5.20
CA PRO A 81 10.73 -7.61 3.81
C PRO A 81 10.01 -6.61 2.90
N LEU A 82 10.61 -6.27 1.77
CA LEU A 82 10.01 -5.40 0.75
C LEU A 82 8.67 -5.92 0.22
N THR A 83 8.45 -7.23 0.25
CA THR A 83 7.22 -7.87 -0.21
C THR A 83 5.99 -7.57 0.63
N ASP A 84 6.13 -6.97 1.80
CA ASP A 84 5.02 -6.52 2.62
C ASP A 84 4.36 -5.25 2.05
N PHE A 85 5.12 -4.50 1.25
CA PHE A 85 4.61 -3.30 0.62
C PHE A 85 3.78 -3.61 -0.61
N TRP A 86 2.64 -2.94 -0.70
CA TRP A 86 1.75 -3.06 -1.84
C TRP A 86 2.48 -2.79 -3.16
N ARG A 87 2.23 -3.61 -4.17
CA ARG A 87 2.87 -3.63 -5.50
C ARG A 87 4.33 -4.09 -5.54
N VAL A 88 4.94 -4.48 -4.43
CA VAL A 88 6.27 -5.08 -4.43
C VAL A 88 6.14 -6.60 -4.32
N GLY A 89 6.13 -7.28 -5.44
CA GLY A 89 6.12 -8.75 -5.48
C GLY A 89 7.52 -9.35 -5.35
N LYS A 90 7.59 -10.69 -5.19
CA LYS A 90 8.86 -11.43 -5.05
C LYS A 90 9.88 -11.13 -6.16
N GLY A 91 9.41 -10.92 -7.40
CA GLY A 91 10.29 -10.61 -8.53
C GLY A 91 10.94 -9.22 -8.42
N TYR A 92 10.20 -8.24 -7.91
CA TYR A 92 10.73 -6.90 -7.64
C TYR A 92 11.72 -6.94 -6.47
N ALA A 93 11.32 -7.53 -5.35
CA ALA A 93 12.17 -7.65 -4.17
C ALA A 93 13.51 -8.32 -4.52
N ARG A 94 13.48 -9.46 -5.23
CA ARG A 94 14.71 -10.15 -5.65
C ARG A 94 15.64 -9.27 -6.48
N LYS A 95 15.13 -8.56 -7.49
CA LYS A 95 15.94 -7.66 -8.33
C LYS A 95 16.57 -6.53 -7.53
N LEU A 96 15.83 -5.97 -6.57
CA LEU A 96 16.33 -4.93 -5.66
C LEU A 96 17.44 -5.49 -4.75
N GLU A 97 17.21 -6.63 -4.12
CA GLU A 97 18.15 -7.30 -3.21
C GLU A 97 19.44 -7.70 -3.92
N GLU A 98 19.39 -8.20 -5.17
CA GLU A 98 20.56 -8.49 -6.03
C GLU A 98 21.42 -7.24 -6.29
N ASN A 99 20.84 -6.04 -6.15
CA ASN A 99 21.53 -4.75 -6.28
C ASN A 99 21.77 -4.06 -4.93
N GLY A 100 21.63 -4.76 -3.81
CA GLY A 100 21.91 -4.23 -2.48
C GLY A 100 20.85 -3.26 -1.94
N ILE A 101 19.64 -3.26 -2.50
CA ILE A 101 18.51 -2.43 -2.09
C ILE A 101 17.51 -3.32 -1.35
N TYR A 102 17.31 -3.07 -0.07
CA TYR A 102 16.56 -3.97 0.82
C TYR A 102 15.31 -3.33 1.44
N THR A 103 15.17 -2.01 1.33
CA THR A 103 14.12 -1.25 2.01
C THR A 103 13.54 -0.17 1.11
N MET A 104 12.35 0.34 1.46
CA MET A 104 11.78 1.49 0.73
C MET A 104 12.65 2.74 0.91
N GLY A 105 13.29 2.91 2.06
CA GLY A 105 14.26 3.97 2.27
C GLY A 105 15.50 3.86 1.38
N ASP A 106 15.96 2.63 1.05
CA ASP A 106 17.05 2.44 0.09
C ASP A 106 16.63 2.85 -1.33
N ILE A 107 15.40 2.53 -1.74
CA ILE A 107 14.84 2.96 -3.03
C ILE A 107 14.76 4.49 -3.10
N ALA A 108 14.22 5.12 -2.05
CA ALA A 108 14.12 6.57 -1.98
C ALA A 108 15.50 7.25 -2.03
N ARG A 109 16.48 6.73 -1.30
CA ARG A 109 17.87 7.25 -1.34
C ARG A 109 18.51 7.04 -2.71
N CYS A 110 18.29 5.87 -3.33
CA CYS A 110 18.77 5.59 -4.68
C CYS A 110 18.24 6.60 -5.69
N SER A 111 16.98 7.00 -5.61
CA SER A 111 16.39 7.98 -6.54
C SER A 111 17.00 9.39 -6.44
N LEU A 112 17.74 9.69 -5.38
CA LEU A 112 18.43 10.97 -5.18
C LEU A 112 19.89 10.94 -5.66
N GLY A 113 20.39 9.80 -6.12
CA GLY A 113 21.76 9.67 -6.60
C GLY A 113 22.03 10.57 -7.81
N ARG A 114 23.27 11.06 -7.91
CA ARG A 114 23.68 11.91 -9.03
C ARG A 114 23.90 11.07 -10.29
N SER A 115 23.80 11.72 -11.44
CA SER A 115 24.20 11.11 -12.70
C SER A 115 25.65 10.66 -12.60
N GLY A 116 25.90 9.35 -12.86
CA GLY A 116 27.22 8.72 -12.73
C GLY A 116 27.46 7.95 -11.44
N ASP A 117 26.63 8.13 -10.38
CA ASP A 117 26.64 7.28 -9.21
C ASP A 117 26.10 5.88 -9.58
N PHE A 118 26.57 4.82 -8.89
CA PHE A 118 26.02 3.48 -9.10
C PHE A 118 24.55 3.40 -8.65
N TYR A 119 24.25 3.97 -7.48
CA TYR A 119 22.90 4.10 -6.96
C TYR A 119 22.31 5.43 -7.40
N ASN A 120 21.51 5.40 -8.43
CA ASN A 120 20.79 6.53 -8.97
C ASN A 120 19.47 6.08 -9.59
N GLU A 121 18.69 7.02 -10.07
CA GLU A 121 17.40 6.75 -10.70
C GLU A 121 17.53 5.85 -11.94
N ASP A 122 18.60 6.01 -12.74
CA ASP A 122 18.86 5.18 -13.93
C ASP A 122 18.97 3.69 -13.60
N LEU A 123 19.50 3.34 -12.41
CA LEU A 123 19.53 1.95 -11.97
C LEU A 123 18.10 1.40 -11.83
N LEU A 124 17.21 2.14 -11.19
CA LEU A 124 15.82 1.73 -11.00
C LEU A 124 15.07 1.60 -12.33
N PHE A 125 15.28 2.53 -13.26
CA PHE A 125 14.72 2.45 -14.61
C PHE A 125 15.27 1.28 -15.43
N ARG A 126 16.55 0.94 -15.30
CA ARG A 126 17.11 -0.27 -15.94
C ARG A 126 16.48 -1.56 -15.42
N LEU A 127 16.17 -1.63 -14.12
CA LEU A 127 15.59 -2.82 -13.50
C LEU A 127 14.08 -2.98 -13.79
N PHE A 128 13.33 -1.89 -13.86
CA PHE A 128 11.87 -1.90 -13.84
C PHE A 128 11.20 -1.15 -15.01
N GLY A 129 11.98 -0.47 -15.87
CA GLY A 129 11.42 0.38 -16.91
C GLY A 129 10.56 1.49 -16.32
N ILE A 130 9.47 1.86 -17.00
CA ILE A 130 8.56 2.91 -16.57
C ILE A 130 7.93 2.65 -15.18
N ASN A 131 7.87 1.39 -14.76
CA ASN A 131 7.35 1.08 -13.42
C ASN A 131 8.26 1.56 -12.28
N ALA A 132 9.49 2.00 -12.58
CA ALA A 132 10.36 2.63 -11.61
C ALA A 132 9.77 3.93 -11.06
N GLU A 133 9.06 4.72 -11.86
CA GLU A 133 8.40 5.95 -11.41
C GLU A 133 7.46 5.68 -10.24
N LEU A 134 6.53 4.75 -10.42
CA LEU A 134 5.58 4.40 -9.35
C LEU A 134 6.28 3.79 -8.13
N LEU A 135 7.34 3.01 -8.34
CA LEU A 135 8.12 2.44 -7.24
C LEU A 135 8.83 3.53 -6.42
N ILE A 136 9.38 4.54 -7.09
CA ILE A 136 10.01 5.70 -6.45
C ILE A 136 8.95 6.53 -5.70
N ASP A 137 7.82 6.84 -6.34
CA ASP A 137 6.72 7.56 -5.72
C ASP A 137 6.26 6.87 -4.42
N HIS A 138 6.04 5.56 -4.49
CA HIS A 138 5.68 4.76 -3.32
C HIS A 138 6.77 4.75 -2.24
N ALA A 139 8.04 4.73 -2.62
CA ALA A 139 9.14 4.81 -1.66
C ALA A 139 9.14 6.15 -0.90
N TRP A 140 8.69 7.22 -1.54
CA TRP A 140 8.49 8.53 -0.92
C TRP A 140 7.16 8.69 -0.18
N GLY A 141 6.24 7.73 -0.31
CA GLY A 141 4.90 7.77 0.27
C GLY A 141 3.88 8.53 -0.57
N TYR A 142 4.17 8.73 -1.85
CA TYR A 142 3.29 9.40 -2.80
C TYR A 142 2.51 8.37 -3.65
N GLU A 143 1.27 8.68 -4.00
CA GLU A 143 0.44 7.90 -4.94
C GLU A 143 -0.16 8.86 -5.96
N PRO A 144 0.25 8.75 -7.23
CA PRO A 144 -0.26 9.64 -8.28
C PRO A 144 -1.72 9.40 -8.64
N CYS A 145 -2.22 8.16 -8.40
CA CYS A 145 -3.56 7.77 -8.79
C CYS A 145 -4.58 8.06 -7.68
N THR A 146 -5.58 8.88 -7.97
CA THR A 146 -6.68 9.18 -7.05
C THR A 146 -7.84 8.19 -7.18
N ILE A 147 -8.72 8.15 -6.17
CA ILE A 147 -9.97 7.37 -6.24
C ILE A 147 -10.87 7.89 -7.35
N ALA A 148 -10.84 9.19 -7.65
CA ALA A 148 -11.59 9.78 -8.77
C ALA A 148 -11.08 9.26 -10.12
N ASP A 149 -9.75 9.16 -10.30
CA ASP A 149 -9.15 8.60 -11.51
C ASP A 149 -9.54 7.13 -11.71
N ILE A 150 -9.52 6.33 -10.63
CA ILE A 150 -9.95 4.94 -10.66
C ILE A 150 -11.42 4.81 -11.08
N LYS A 151 -12.29 5.66 -10.54
CA LYS A 151 -13.72 5.66 -10.91
C LYS A 151 -13.98 6.11 -12.34
N ALA A 152 -13.17 7.05 -12.83
CA ALA A 152 -13.28 7.58 -14.19
C ALA A 152 -12.68 6.63 -15.25
N TYR A 153 -11.80 5.72 -14.85
CA TYR A 153 -11.14 4.79 -15.75
C TYR A 153 -12.13 3.87 -16.46
N LYS A 154 -12.05 3.85 -17.79
CA LYS A 154 -12.82 2.93 -18.65
C LYS A 154 -11.81 2.06 -19.40
N PRO A 155 -11.73 0.76 -19.13
CA PRO A 155 -10.83 -0.13 -19.86
C PRO A 155 -11.21 -0.16 -21.34
N GLN A 156 -10.19 -0.07 -22.21
CA GLN A 156 -10.37 -0.19 -23.66
C GLN A 156 -10.66 -1.64 -24.04
N ASP A 157 -9.99 -2.58 -23.37
CA ASP A 157 -10.16 -4.01 -23.59
C ASP A 157 -10.98 -4.63 -22.45
N LYS A 158 -11.81 -5.61 -22.83
CA LYS A 158 -12.58 -6.40 -21.86
C LYS A 158 -12.10 -7.85 -21.91
N SER A 159 -11.77 -8.41 -20.76
CA SER A 159 -11.45 -9.83 -20.63
C SER A 159 -12.41 -10.50 -19.66
N ILE A 160 -12.79 -11.74 -19.96
CA ILE A 160 -13.56 -12.59 -19.07
C ILE A 160 -12.65 -13.77 -18.72
N GLY A 161 -12.34 -13.92 -17.43
CA GLY A 161 -11.61 -15.07 -16.91
C GLY A 161 -12.54 -15.97 -16.10
N SER A 162 -12.37 -17.29 -16.24
CA SER A 162 -12.99 -18.27 -15.37
C SER A 162 -11.91 -19.17 -14.81
N GLY A 163 -11.98 -19.49 -13.52
CA GLY A 163 -11.04 -20.38 -12.86
C GLY A 163 -11.76 -21.29 -11.88
N GLN A 164 -11.26 -22.52 -11.77
CA GLN A 164 -11.73 -23.48 -10.78
C GLN A 164 -10.55 -23.91 -9.91
N VAL A 165 -10.74 -23.89 -8.60
CA VAL A 165 -9.78 -24.46 -7.67
C VAL A 165 -9.99 -25.97 -7.66
N LEU A 166 -8.96 -26.72 -8.01
CA LEU A 166 -8.99 -28.19 -7.98
C LEU A 166 -8.73 -28.66 -6.54
N HIS A 167 -9.52 -29.63 -6.09
CA HIS A 167 -9.36 -30.22 -4.74
C HIS A 167 -8.14 -31.15 -4.63
N CYS A 168 -7.60 -31.59 -5.76
CA CYS A 168 -6.39 -32.39 -5.84
C CYS A 168 -5.56 -31.97 -7.06
N PRO A 169 -4.23 -32.19 -7.06
CA PRO A 169 -3.40 -32.01 -8.24
C PRO A 169 -3.90 -32.93 -9.37
N CYS A 170 -3.92 -32.41 -10.60
CA CYS A 170 -4.12 -33.21 -11.79
C CYS A 170 -2.76 -33.40 -12.47
N ASP A 171 -2.34 -34.64 -12.66
CA ASP A 171 -1.19 -34.99 -13.49
C ASP A 171 -1.65 -35.09 -14.95
N PHE A 172 -0.82 -34.61 -15.87
CA PHE A 172 -1.03 -34.68 -17.30
C PHE A 172 -0.26 -35.86 -17.90
#